data_623535390c699695cd59c0d2d03135e5
#
_entry.id   623535390c699695cd59c0d2d03135e5
#
_cell.length_a   1.000
_cell.length_b   1.000
_cell.length_c   1.000
_cell.angle_alpha   90.00
_cell.angle_beta   90.00
_cell.angle_gamma   90.00
#
_symmetry.space_group_name_H-M   'P 1'
#
loop_
_entity.id
_entity.type
_entity.pdbx_description
1 polymer ?
#
loop_
_entity_poly.entity_id
_entity_poly.type
_entity_poly.pdbx_seq_one_letter_code
_entity_poly.pdbx_strand_id
1 'polypeptide(L)'
;MSGRARKRSVTAAIALATAAVAQEPGVPATVRRLREVRIVTQDVFTVDQARDNLFYRLANTLHGTTRNHVVAREMWFVPGQAVTTDQIAELERNLRALDLFGAVSVSSTPVGEDEQDLTIVTRDRFTLGASASVAHVGGVDKFYFELSESNLAGTGKGASIAHTESEGEQRSVVQYHDPQLFGTWHTLTTRLADTTEGYEATVEFHRPFRHLEDPIAYGIDVNAEEEDIDYWRRGETAAEVPIEERTVRAYAAWASGPRVERTAFGLDLRLRSADFGPAFGPDAGLFRVPGDTAQVELGPYFTWDWRPRFDTVRRLDALDYEEDLALGVGLRARIAGRWRDEHGAGSDLQPVVDVGGHAAASPLPETYVTLEIAGAARWDHERTQGWRTRAALHAFWLGLPAQTLASSFTFDAQVEHQDLVPQLTLGEDSGLRGYPARELSGSRIARFNFEDRVDTGLEILSVRIGAVGFFDAGWVHDDIYGRSISDPLASVGCGLRFGSSHFFGDRVLRIDVAWPLTAVDGEEFDMSVSFAVGQVFRFFGNADELRTRF
;
A
#
# COMPACT_ATOMS: atom_id res chain seq x y z
N MET A 1 -34.78 17.41 14.90
CA MET A 1 -33.81 18.45 14.45
C MET A 1 -32.41 17.92 14.20
N SER A 2 -32.22 16.65 13.75
CA SER A 2 -30.89 16.03 13.61
C SER A 2 -30.37 15.81 12.16
N GLY A 3 -31.18 16.10 11.16
CA GLY A 3 -30.85 15.81 9.76
C GLY A 3 -30.04 16.90 9.01
N ARG A 4 -29.93 18.12 9.55
CA ARG A 4 -29.24 19.24 8.88
C ARG A 4 -27.75 19.38 9.25
N ALA A 5 -27.32 18.83 10.35
CA ALA A 5 -25.92 18.91 10.78
C ALA A 5 -25.01 17.90 10.04
N ARG A 6 -25.52 16.73 9.67
CA ARG A 6 -24.73 15.69 8.98
C ARG A 6 -24.39 16.00 7.51
N LYS A 7 -25.25 16.78 6.80
CA LYS A 7 -24.95 17.18 5.41
C LYS A 7 -23.88 18.27 5.30
N ARG A 8 -23.65 19.04 6.36
CA ARG A 8 -22.67 20.15 6.34
C ARG A 8 -21.21 19.68 6.50
N SER A 9 -20.95 18.55 7.15
CA SER A 9 -19.58 18.08 7.41
C SER A 9 -18.91 17.45 6.17
N VAL A 10 -19.62 16.69 5.36
CA VAL A 10 -19.06 16.09 4.13
C VAL A 10 -18.83 17.16 3.05
N THR A 11 -19.77 18.09 2.90
CA THR A 11 -19.63 19.22 1.94
C THR A 11 -18.49 20.17 2.36
N ALA A 12 -18.22 20.34 3.66
CA ALA A 12 -17.13 21.17 4.15
C ALA A 12 -15.74 20.51 3.92
N ALA A 13 -15.62 19.19 4.06
CA ALA A 13 -14.37 18.48 3.80
C ALA A 13 -14.02 18.49 2.29
N ILE A 14 -14.99 18.28 1.42
CA ILE A 14 -14.82 18.39 -0.04
C ILE A 14 -14.50 19.85 -0.43
N ALA A 15 -15.16 20.83 0.17
CA ALA A 15 -14.89 22.25 -0.10
C ALA A 15 -13.54 22.72 0.43
N LEU A 16 -13.03 22.16 1.53
CA LEU A 16 -11.67 22.44 2.02
C LEU A 16 -10.61 21.82 1.09
N ALA A 17 -10.80 20.58 0.63
CA ALA A 17 -9.90 19.93 -0.32
C ALA A 17 -9.85 20.67 -1.67
N THR A 18 -11.01 21.11 -2.19
CA THR A 18 -11.08 21.90 -3.42
C THR A 18 -10.54 23.32 -3.29
N ALA A 19 -10.65 23.96 -2.12
CA ALA A 19 -10.09 25.29 -1.88
C ALA A 19 -8.56 25.27 -1.65
N ALA A 20 -8.02 24.20 -1.10
CA ALA A 20 -6.58 24.05 -0.84
C ALA A 20 -5.75 23.69 -2.11
N VAL A 21 -6.42 23.24 -3.17
CA VAL A 21 -5.83 22.97 -4.50
C VAL A 21 -6.12 24.12 -5.47
N ALA A 22 -6.27 25.37 -4.99
CA ALA A 22 -6.44 26.54 -5.83
C ALA A 22 -5.21 26.68 -6.75
N GLN A 23 -5.42 26.39 -8.01
CA GLN A 23 -4.44 26.36 -9.09
C GLN A 23 -3.85 27.77 -9.29
N GLU A 24 -2.54 27.90 -9.11
CA GLU A 24 -1.85 28.92 -9.90
C GLU A 24 -2.05 28.55 -11.38
N PRO A 25 -2.36 29.50 -12.26
CA PRO A 25 -2.55 29.22 -13.68
C PRO A 25 -1.24 28.61 -14.20
N GLY A 26 -1.24 27.30 -14.44
CA GLY A 26 -0.08 26.58 -14.94
C GLY A 26 0.38 27.18 -16.27
N VAL A 27 1.68 27.23 -16.49
CA VAL A 27 2.26 27.58 -17.80
C VAL A 27 1.60 26.64 -18.82
N PRO A 28 0.97 27.15 -19.89
CA PRO A 28 0.31 26.31 -20.87
C PRO A 28 1.30 25.26 -21.41
N ALA A 29 0.86 24.00 -21.45
CA ALA A 29 1.68 22.89 -21.89
C ALA A 29 2.20 23.17 -23.31
N THR A 30 3.52 23.20 -23.47
CA THR A 30 4.12 23.36 -24.80
C THR A 30 3.96 22.05 -25.54
N VAL A 31 3.48 22.11 -26.79
CA VAL A 31 3.28 20.96 -27.68
C VAL A 31 4.32 21.03 -28.79
N ARG A 32 5.11 19.98 -28.96
CA ARG A 32 6.07 19.86 -30.06
C ARG A 32 6.06 18.45 -30.64
N ARG A 33 6.42 18.30 -31.89
CA ARG A 33 6.55 17.00 -32.55
C ARG A 33 7.84 16.33 -32.07
N LEU A 34 7.74 15.12 -31.60
CA LEU A 34 8.88 14.30 -31.19
C LEU A 34 9.67 13.85 -32.42
N ARG A 35 10.93 14.24 -32.52
CA ARG A 35 11.81 13.86 -33.62
C ARG A 35 12.60 12.59 -33.30
N GLU A 36 13.33 12.59 -32.22
CA GLU A 36 14.21 11.50 -31.80
C GLU A 36 14.12 11.24 -30.31
N VAL A 37 14.34 9.97 -29.90
CA VAL A 37 14.43 9.56 -28.50
C VAL A 37 15.77 8.91 -28.26
N ARG A 38 16.49 9.41 -27.27
CA ARG A 38 17.75 8.84 -26.79
C ARG A 38 17.54 8.30 -25.38
N ILE A 39 17.81 7.01 -25.17
CA ILE A 39 17.73 6.34 -23.87
C ILE A 39 19.15 6.01 -23.42
N VAL A 40 19.48 6.42 -22.19
CA VAL A 40 20.77 6.17 -21.55
C VAL A 40 20.51 5.55 -20.19
N THR A 41 20.73 4.25 -20.07
CA THR A 41 20.69 3.54 -18.78
C THR A 41 22.10 3.52 -18.18
N GLN A 42 22.17 3.83 -16.88
CA GLN A 42 23.41 3.89 -16.12
C GLN A 42 23.36 2.86 -15.00
N ASP A 43 24.52 2.35 -14.65
CA ASP A 43 24.69 1.43 -13.53
C ASP A 43 24.43 2.12 -12.18
N VAL A 44 24.32 1.35 -11.10
CA VAL A 44 24.04 1.83 -9.72
C VAL A 44 25.03 2.91 -9.29
N PHE A 45 26.32 2.65 -9.47
CA PHE A 45 27.42 3.58 -9.17
C PHE A 45 28.19 3.95 -10.43
N THR A 46 28.62 5.19 -10.51
CA THR A 46 29.49 5.63 -11.61
C THR A 46 30.84 4.93 -11.57
N VAL A 47 31.54 4.88 -12.72
CA VAL A 47 32.87 4.27 -12.82
C VAL A 47 33.86 4.88 -11.82
N ASP A 48 33.78 6.20 -11.60
CA ASP A 48 34.66 6.89 -10.64
C ASP A 48 34.34 6.51 -9.19
N GLN A 49 33.05 6.43 -8.83
CA GLN A 49 32.63 5.94 -7.50
C GLN A 49 33.07 4.49 -7.25
N ALA A 50 32.92 3.63 -8.25
CA ALA A 50 33.27 2.21 -8.13
C ALA A 50 34.80 1.96 -8.14
N ARG A 51 35.61 2.91 -8.68
CA ARG A 51 37.07 2.76 -8.78
C ARG A 51 37.71 2.58 -7.40
N ASP A 52 37.32 3.40 -6.45
CA ASP A 52 37.97 3.49 -5.13
C ASP A 52 37.22 2.74 -4.02
N ASN A 53 36.06 2.17 -4.33
CA ASN A 53 35.22 1.47 -3.36
C ASN A 53 34.90 0.04 -3.83
N LEU A 54 35.39 -0.96 -3.07
CA LEU A 54 35.16 -2.37 -3.38
C LEU A 54 33.67 -2.75 -3.35
N PHE A 55 32.90 -2.19 -2.42
CA PHE A 55 31.46 -2.50 -2.28
C PHE A 55 30.68 -1.95 -3.48
N TYR A 56 30.99 -0.76 -3.96
CA TYR A 56 30.32 -0.16 -5.13
C TYR A 56 30.67 -0.92 -6.41
N ARG A 57 31.92 -1.39 -6.53
CA ARG A 57 32.34 -2.26 -7.64
C ARG A 57 31.64 -3.62 -7.60
N LEU A 58 31.51 -4.22 -6.41
CA LEU A 58 30.78 -5.48 -6.24
C LEU A 58 29.29 -5.29 -6.58
N ALA A 59 28.66 -4.22 -6.11
CA ALA A 59 27.27 -3.89 -6.43
C ALA A 59 27.06 -3.83 -7.95
N ASN A 60 27.86 -3.06 -8.69
CA ASN A 60 27.78 -3.00 -10.14
C ASN A 60 28.06 -4.36 -10.83
N THR A 61 28.89 -5.23 -10.22
CA THR A 61 29.20 -6.55 -10.81
C THR A 61 28.05 -7.54 -10.62
N LEU A 62 27.36 -7.47 -9.49
CA LEU A 62 26.21 -8.34 -9.16
C LEU A 62 24.91 -7.83 -9.79
N HIS A 63 24.84 -6.54 -10.10
CA HIS A 63 23.67 -5.91 -10.71
C HIS A 63 23.67 -6.10 -12.23
N GLY A 64 22.50 -6.42 -12.79
CA GLY A 64 22.29 -6.40 -14.26
C GLY A 64 21.69 -5.07 -14.68
N THR A 65 22.48 -4.19 -15.32
CA THR A 65 21.99 -2.88 -15.77
C THR A 65 20.69 -3.00 -16.58
N THR A 66 19.70 -2.18 -16.27
CA THR A 66 18.39 -2.17 -16.92
C THR A 66 18.53 -1.96 -18.42
N ARG A 67 17.92 -2.83 -19.19
CA ARG A 67 18.00 -2.79 -20.66
C ARG A 67 17.12 -1.67 -21.20
N ASN A 68 17.61 -0.96 -22.22
CA ASN A 68 16.90 0.17 -22.84
C ASN A 68 15.46 -0.15 -23.24
N HIS A 69 15.15 -1.40 -23.61
CA HIS A 69 13.80 -1.76 -24.01
C HIS A 69 12.78 -1.73 -22.85
N VAL A 70 13.23 -1.91 -21.59
CA VAL A 70 12.36 -1.79 -20.40
C VAL A 70 11.88 -0.35 -20.27
N VAL A 71 12.81 0.62 -20.43
CA VAL A 71 12.49 2.05 -20.44
C VAL A 71 11.63 2.43 -21.65
N ALA A 72 11.99 1.94 -22.84
CA ALA A 72 11.27 2.25 -24.08
C ALA A 72 9.80 1.79 -24.06
N ARG A 73 9.49 0.69 -23.39
CA ARG A 73 8.13 0.16 -23.28
C ARG A 73 7.21 0.99 -22.39
N GLU A 74 7.76 1.84 -21.53
CA GLU A 74 6.93 2.78 -20.74
C GLU A 74 6.47 3.98 -21.56
N MET A 75 7.01 4.19 -22.76
CA MET A 75 6.56 5.24 -23.66
C MET A 75 5.29 4.82 -24.40
N TRP A 76 4.26 5.67 -24.37
CA TRP A 76 3.01 5.49 -25.14
C TRP A 76 2.90 6.40 -26.35
N PHE A 77 3.96 7.16 -26.63
CA PHE A 77 4.11 8.02 -27.80
C PHE A 77 5.40 7.68 -28.56
N VAL A 78 5.39 7.93 -29.86
CA VAL A 78 6.49 7.55 -30.76
C VAL A 78 7.00 8.75 -31.58
N PRO A 79 8.21 8.70 -32.11
CA PRO A 79 8.70 9.73 -33.04
C PRO A 79 7.68 10.05 -34.14
N GLY A 80 7.53 11.35 -34.45
CA GLY A 80 6.55 11.88 -35.38
C GLY A 80 5.24 12.36 -34.73
N GLN A 81 4.94 11.99 -33.51
CA GLN A 81 3.76 12.45 -32.76
C GLN A 81 4.00 13.78 -32.05
N ALA A 82 2.93 14.55 -31.83
CA ALA A 82 2.93 15.73 -30.99
C ALA A 82 2.92 15.30 -29.52
N VAL A 83 3.87 15.80 -28.72
CA VAL A 83 4.03 15.44 -27.31
C VAL A 83 4.06 16.71 -26.47
N THR A 84 3.32 16.70 -25.36
CA THR A 84 3.25 17.82 -24.43
C THR A 84 4.30 17.70 -23.32
N THR A 85 4.63 18.83 -22.69
CA THR A 85 5.49 18.84 -21.48
C THR A 85 4.91 18.01 -20.34
N ASP A 86 3.57 17.97 -20.21
CA ASP A 86 2.89 17.19 -19.18
C ASP A 86 3.02 15.68 -19.42
N GLN A 87 2.98 15.23 -20.67
CA GLN A 87 3.22 13.83 -21.03
C GLN A 87 4.67 13.41 -20.75
N ILE A 88 5.62 14.31 -20.97
CA ILE A 88 7.04 14.08 -20.64
C ILE A 88 7.22 13.93 -19.12
N ALA A 89 6.63 14.85 -18.34
CA ALA A 89 6.66 14.77 -16.87
C ALA A 89 5.97 13.51 -16.33
N GLU A 90 4.88 13.06 -16.98
CA GLU A 90 4.23 11.80 -16.62
C GLU A 90 5.11 10.59 -16.93
N LEU A 91 5.78 10.54 -18.08
CA LEU A 91 6.71 9.47 -18.39
C LEU A 91 7.82 9.38 -17.33
N GLU A 92 8.34 10.51 -16.86
CA GLU A 92 9.33 10.54 -15.80
C GLU A 92 8.80 9.97 -14.49
N ARG A 93 7.58 10.33 -14.09
CA ARG A 93 6.91 9.73 -12.90
C ARG A 93 6.66 8.24 -13.06
N ASN A 94 6.19 7.80 -14.23
CA ASN A 94 5.95 6.38 -14.51
C ASN A 94 7.24 5.56 -14.43
N LEU A 95 8.35 6.10 -14.94
CA LEU A 95 9.66 5.45 -14.83
C LEU A 95 10.13 5.36 -13.37
N ARG A 96 9.93 6.41 -12.56
CA ARG A 96 10.22 6.34 -11.11
C ARG A 96 9.37 5.30 -10.40
N ALA A 97 8.10 5.17 -10.78
CA ALA A 97 7.16 4.22 -10.21
C ALA A 97 7.48 2.74 -10.50
N LEU A 98 8.38 2.44 -11.45
CA LEU A 98 8.86 1.06 -11.68
C LEU A 98 9.73 0.53 -10.53
N ASP A 99 10.21 1.39 -9.65
CA ASP A 99 11.06 1.04 -8.51
C ASP A 99 12.36 0.29 -8.90
N LEU A 100 12.85 0.54 -10.13
CA LEU A 100 14.11 0.01 -10.66
C LEU A 100 15.25 1.02 -10.59
N PHE A 101 14.93 2.31 -10.45
CA PHE A 101 15.87 3.40 -10.61
C PHE A 101 16.05 4.21 -9.33
N GLY A 102 17.28 4.51 -9.00
CA GLY A 102 17.64 5.47 -7.94
C GLY A 102 17.53 6.93 -8.40
N ALA A 103 17.58 7.16 -9.73
CA ALA A 103 17.35 8.47 -10.33
C ALA A 103 16.80 8.33 -11.75
N VAL A 104 15.86 9.19 -12.11
CA VAL A 104 15.28 9.30 -13.46
C VAL A 104 15.28 10.77 -13.86
N SER A 105 15.66 11.07 -15.09
CA SER A 105 15.54 12.39 -15.70
C SER A 105 15.08 12.28 -17.14
N VAL A 106 14.01 12.98 -17.48
CA VAL A 106 13.49 13.07 -18.84
C VAL A 106 13.53 14.52 -19.29
N SER A 107 14.41 14.82 -20.24
CA SER A 107 14.62 16.16 -20.74
C SER A 107 14.26 16.28 -22.22
N SER A 108 13.63 17.39 -22.60
CA SER A 108 13.36 17.72 -23.99
C SER A 108 14.27 18.86 -24.47
N THR A 109 14.82 18.70 -25.67
CA THR A 109 15.62 19.72 -26.32
C THR A 109 14.89 20.20 -27.57
N PRO A 110 14.49 21.48 -27.64
CA PRO A 110 13.84 22.03 -28.83
C PRO A 110 14.76 21.95 -30.06
N VAL A 111 14.18 21.57 -31.22
CA VAL A 111 14.84 21.53 -32.52
C VAL A 111 13.99 22.37 -33.48
N GLY A 112 14.43 23.62 -33.73
CA GLY A 112 13.61 24.59 -34.46
C GLY A 112 12.38 25.05 -33.66
N GLU A 113 11.29 25.40 -34.35
CA GLU A 113 10.07 25.94 -33.70
C GLU A 113 9.10 24.85 -33.26
N ASP A 114 8.94 23.77 -34.02
CA ASP A 114 7.86 22.77 -33.88
C ASP A 114 8.32 21.38 -33.43
N GLU A 115 9.63 21.13 -33.36
CA GLU A 115 10.18 19.81 -33.06
C GLU A 115 10.96 19.79 -31.74
N GLN A 116 11.13 18.60 -31.18
CA GLN A 116 11.95 18.36 -29.99
C GLN A 116 12.55 16.96 -30.02
N ASP A 117 13.76 16.85 -29.45
CA ASP A 117 14.38 15.57 -29.12
C ASP A 117 14.19 15.27 -27.64
N LEU A 118 13.96 14.00 -27.32
CA LEU A 118 13.81 13.54 -25.96
C LEU A 118 15.05 12.75 -25.52
N THR A 119 15.61 13.11 -24.39
CA THR A 119 16.68 12.34 -23.74
C THR A 119 16.18 11.80 -22.40
N ILE A 120 16.16 10.47 -22.27
CA ILE A 120 15.80 9.76 -21.04
C ILE A 120 17.09 9.22 -20.44
N VAL A 121 17.42 9.63 -19.23
CA VAL A 121 18.57 9.15 -18.47
C VAL A 121 18.04 8.48 -17.21
N THR A 122 18.33 7.20 -17.05
CA THR A 122 18.03 6.46 -15.83
C THR A 122 19.33 5.97 -15.20
N ARG A 123 19.38 5.99 -13.88
CA ARG A 123 20.42 5.33 -13.09
C ARG A 123 19.76 4.29 -12.23
N ASP A 124 20.21 3.05 -12.39
CA ASP A 124 19.68 1.92 -11.65
C ASP A 124 19.91 2.09 -10.15
N ARG A 125 19.05 1.46 -9.36
CA ARG A 125 19.34 1.14 -7.97
C ARG A 125 19.83 -0.31 -7.88
N PHE A 126 20.43 -0.67 -6.78
CA PHE A 126 20.80 -2.06 -6.52
C PHE A 126 19.53 -2.86 -6.17
N THR A 127 19.14 -3.78 -7.05
CA THR A 127 17.86 -4.48 -6.99
C THR A 127 17.91 -5.85 -6.32
N LEU A 128 19.12 -6.39 -6.11
CA LEU A 128 19.31 -7.61 -5.33
C LEU A 128 19.18 -7.28 -3.84
N GLY A 129 18.09 -7.71 -3.23
CA GLY A 129 17.79 -7.54 -1.80
C GLY A 129 18.07 -8.83 -1.04
N ALA A 130 18.72 -8.71 0.11
CA ALA A 130 18.78 -9.76 1.12
C ALA A 130 18.40 -9.14 2.46
N SER A 131 17.34 -9.62 3.06
CA SER A 131 16.84 -9.15 4.35
C SER A 131 16.84 -10.32 5.33
N ALA A 132 17.32 -10.06 6.54
CA ALA A 132 17.15 -10.99 7.65
C ALA A 132 16.81 -10.16 8.88
N SER A 133 15.83 -10.59 9.64
CA SER A 133 15.49 -9.99 10.92
C SER A 133 15.22 -11.06 11.95
N VAL A 134 15.64 -10.78 13.17
CA VAL A 134 15.27 -11.53 14.36
C VAL A 134 14.65 -10.51 15.30
N ALA A 135 13.44 -10.74 15.74
CA ALA A 135 12.76 -9.90 16.69
C ALA A 135 12.35 -10.75 17.90
N HIS A 136 12.56 -10.22 19.08
CA HIS A 136 11.99 -10.74 20.32
C HIS A 136 11.08 -9.65 20.88
N VAL A 137 9.78 -9.86 20.78
CA VAL A 137 8.77 -8.85 21.18
C VAL A 137 7.69 -9.52 21.99
N GLY A 138 7.48 -9.07 23.22
CA GLY A 138 6.42 -9.59 24.08
C GLY A 138 6.53 -11.08 24.38
N GLY A 139 7.76 -11.65 24.41
CA GLY A 139 7.98 -13.08 24.63
C GLY A 139 7.94 -13.94 23.36
N VAL A 140 7.69 -13.32 22.18
CA VAL A 140 7.63 -14.01 20.89
C VAL A 140 8.91 -13.80 20.12
N ASP A 141 9.51 -14.88 19.68
CA ASP A 141 10.64 -14.90 18.75
C ASP A 141 10.11 -14.93 17.32
N LYS A 142 10.56 -13.98 16.50
CA LYS A 142 10.26 -13.94 15.07
C LYS A 142 11.54 -13.97 14.28
N PHE A 143 11.63 -14.89 13.35
CA PHE A 143 12.69 -14.94 12.36
C PHE A 143 12.11 -14.65 10.99
N TYR A 144 12.80 -13.81 10.22
CA TYR A 144 12.47 -13.52 8.83
C TYR A 144 13.74 -13.51 8.00
N PHE A 145 13.65 -14.13 6.84
CA PHE A 145 14.67 -14.06 5.79
C PHE A 145 14.00 -13.85 4.44
N GLU A 146 14.56 -12.97 3.62
CA GLU A 146 14.14 -12.77 2.23
C GLU A 146 15.37 -12.58 1.35
N LEU A 147 15.32 -13.19 0.18
CA LEU A 147 16.20 -12.90 -0.95
C LEU A 147 15.32 -12.49 -2.13
N SER A 148 15.56 -11.31 -2.67
CA SER A 148 14.77 -10.76 -3.77
C SER A 148 15.66 -10.12 -4.83
N GLU A 149 15.27 -10.24 -6.09
CA GLU A 149 15.82 -9.50 -7.21
C GLU A 149 14.67 -8.90 -8.01
N SER A 150 14.57 -7.58 -8.07
CA SER A 150 13.48 -6.89 -8.79
C SER A 150 13.83 -6.53 -10.23
N ASN A 151 15.05 -6.82 -10.70
CA ASN A 151 15.51 -6.54 -12.05
C ASN A 151 16.31 -7.70 -12.67
N LEU A 152 15.77 -8.90 -12.64
CA LEU A 152 16.42 -10.11 -13.16
C LEU A 152 17.11 -9.86 -14.51
N ALA A 153 18.43 -9.91 -14.51
CA ALA A 153 19.29 -9.71 -15.69
C ALA A 153 18.98 -8.41 -16.47
N GLY A 154 18.55 -7.35 -15.79
CA GLY A 154 18.20 -6.06 -16.38
C GLY A 154 16.91 -6.04 -17.19
N THR A 155 16.00 -6.98 -16.97
CA THR A 155 14.75 -7.11 -17.75
C THR A 155 13.53 -6.45 -17.09
N GLY A 156 13.68 -5.87 -15.91
CA GLY A 156 12.59 -5.28 -15.11
C GLY A 156 11.64 -6.32 -14.50
N LYS A 157 12.02 -7.60 -14.48
CA LYS A 157 11.26 -8.69 -13.87
C LYS A 157 11.79 -8.98 -12.49
N GLY A 158 10.89 -9.29 -11.55
CA GLY A 158 11.26 -9.60 -10.18
C GLY A 158 11.00 -11.06 -9.80
N ALA A 159 11.82 -11.55 -8.88
CA ALA A 159 11.55 -12.78 -8.15
C ALA A 159 12.04 -12.65 -6.70
N SER A 160 11.34 -13.28 -5.78
CA SER A 160 11.75 -13.37 -4.38
C SER A 160 11.46 -14.73 -3.77
N ILE A 161 12.26 -15.07 -2.77
CA ILE A 161 11.98 -16.15 -1.84
C ILE A 161 12.04 -15.55 -0.43
N ALA A 162 11.07 -15.87 0.41
CA ALA A 162 11.05 -15.45 1.79
C ALA A 162 10.68 -16.60 2.70
N HIS A 163 11.19 -16.56 3.93
CA HIS A 163 10.83 -17.49 4.97
C HIS A 163 10.61 -16.72 6.27
N THR A 164 9.51 -17.01 6.93
CA THR A 164 9.14 -16.43 8.22
C THR A 164 8.87 -17.55 9.19
N GLU A 165 9.35 -17.41 10.42
CA GLU A 165 9.01 -18.28 11.54
C GLU A 165 8.61 -17.41 12.73
N SER A 166 7.48 -17.71 13.35
CA SER A 166 6.94 -16.98 14.50
C SER A 166 6.01 -17.88 15.29
N GLU A 167 6.24 -18.05 16.60
CA GLU A 167 5.37 -18.81 17.51
C GLU A 167 5.10 -20.28 17.09
N GLY A 168 6.02 -20.86 16.32
CA GLY A 168 5.85 -22.22 15.78
C GLY A 168 5.17 -22.26 14.41
N GLU A 169 4.64 -21.16 13.93
CA GLU A 169 4.18 -21.01 12.56
C GLU A 169 5.34 -20.72 11.61
N GLN A 170 5.39 -21.45 10.53
CA GLN A 170 6.37 -21.26 9.46
C GLN A 170 5.65 -20.92 8.17
N ARG A 171 6.22 -19.99 7.41
CA ARG A 171 5.72 -19.58 6.11
C ARG A 171 6.88 -19.40 5.13
N SER A 172 6.87 -20.16 4.06
CA SER A 172 7.84 -20.05 2.96
C SER A 172 7.15 -19.53 1.71
N VAL A 173 7.63 -18.45 1.12
CA VAL A 173 7.00 -17.77 0.00
C VAL A 173 7.95 -17.74 -1.18
N VAL A 174 7.43 -18.02 -2.39
CA VAL A 174 8.10 -17.75 -3.67
C VAL A 174 7.19 -16.82 -4.47
N GLN A 175 7.75 -15.71 -4.96
CA GLN A 175 7.02 -14.75 -5.77
C GLN A 175 7.77 -14.46 -7.08
N TYR A 176 7.01 -14.25 -8.16
CA TYR A 176 7.50 -13.75 -9.44
C TYR A 176 6.62 -12.59 -9.91
N HIS A 177 7.25 -11.55 -10.48
CA HIS A 177 6.58 -10.37 -10.99
C HIS A 177 7.15 -9.96 -12.35
N ASP A 178 6.27 -9.78 -13.35
CA ASP A 178 6.61 -9.27 -14.68
C ASP A 178 5.68 -8.10 -15.03
N PRO A 179 6.13 -6.85 -14.90
CA PRO A 179 5.28 -5.68 -15.17
C PRO A 179 5.06 -5.42 -16.67
N GLN A 180 5.79 -6.13 -17.55
CA GLN A 180 5.76 -5.94 -19.00
C GLN A 180 5.71 -7.30 -19.72
N LEU A 181 4.78 -8.18 -19.30
CA LEU A 181 4.65 -9.54 -19.79
C LEU A 181 4.62 -9.58 -21.32
N PHE A 182 5.47 -10.42 -21.92
CA PHE A 182 5.69 -10.52 -23.37
C PHE A 182 6.03 -9.18 -24.05
N GLY A 183 6.55 -8.21 -23.31
CA GLY A 183 6.87 -6.89 -23.82
C GLY A 183 5.66 -6.00 -24.11
N THR A 184 4.55 -6.30 -23.48
CA THR A 184 3.29 -5.53 -23.54
C THR A 184 3.06 -4.77 -22.23
N TRP A 185 1.94 -4.10 -22.10
CA TRP A 185 1.52 -3.44 -20.85
C TRP A 185 0.71 -4.35 -19.92
N HIS A 186 0.84 -5.66 -20.07
CA HIS A 186 0.27 -6.61 -19.14
C HIS A 186 1.26 -6.90 -18.01
N THR A 187 0.73 -6.99 -16.81
CA THR A 187 1.47 -7.38 -15.61
C THR A 187 1.05 -8.79 -15.21
N LEU A 188 2.01 -9.61 -14.84
CA LEU A 188 1.78 -10.90 -14.22
C LEU A 188 2.48 -10.93 -12.86
N THR A 189 1.72 -11.25 -11.82
CA THR A 189 2.27 -11.58 -10.50
C THR A 189 1.83 -12.99 -10.14
N THR A 190 2.76 -13.80 -9.67
CA THR A 190 2.46 -15.12 -9.09
C THR A 190 3.09 -15.21 -7.72
N ARG A 191 2.37 -15.76 -6.77
CA ARG A 191 2.82 -15.99 -5.42
C ARG A 191 2.39 -17.38 -4.97
N LEU A 192 3.33 -18.11 -4.41
CA LEU A 192 3.10 -19.43 -3.81
C LEU A 192 3.67 -19.38 -2.39
N ALA A 193 2.88 -19.77 -1.41
CA ALA A 193 3.33 -19.93 -0.04
C ALA A 193 2.98 -21.32 0.46
N ASP A 194 3.91 -21.89 1.21
CA ASP A 194 3.74 -23.08 2.04
C ASP A 194 3.78 -22.64 3.49
N THR A 195 2.78 -23.02 4.27
CA THR A 195 2.62 -22.60 5.65
C THR A 195 2.46 -23.83 6.55
N THR A 196 2.64 -23.66 7.85
CA THR A 196 2.37 -24.73 8.82
C THR A 196 0.91 -25.17 8.80
N GLU A 197 -0.01 -24.26 8.44
CA GLU A 197 -1.47 -24.47 8.46
C GLU A 197 -2.02 -24.87 7.10
N GLY A 198 -1.25 -24.72 6.01
CA GLY A 198 -1.71 -25.05 4.67
C GLY A 198 -0.89 -24.37 3.57
N TYR A 199 -1.55 -23.70 2.64
CA TYR A 199 -0.89 -23.08 1.48
C TYR A 199 -1.61 -21.82 1.00
N GLU A 200 -0.90 -21.00 0.22
CA GLU A 200 -1.47 -19.91 -0.57
C GLU A 200 -0.93 -19.97 -2.00
N ALA A 201 -1.81 -19.83 -2.98
CA ALA A 201 -1.46 -19.73 -4.39
C ALA A 201 -2.22 -18.57 -5.03
N THR A 202 -1.51 -17.52 -5.47
CA THR A 202 -2.09 -16.35 -6.10
C THR A 202 -1.52 -16.15 -7.50
N VAL A 203 -2.40 -15.87 -8.45
CA VAL A 203 -2.05 -15.46 -9.82
C VAL A 203 -2.86 -14.22 -10.18
N GLU A 204 -2.15 -13.13 -10.50
CA GLU A 204 -2.74 -11.87 -10.93
C GLU A 204 -2.26 -11.55 -12.35
N PHE A 205 -3.20 -11.34 -13.25
CA PHE A 205 -2.92 -10.92 -14.62
C PHE A 205 -3.72 -9.66 -14.92
N HIS A 206 -3.02 -8.54 -15.12
CA HIS A 206 -3.64 -7.24 -15.28
C HIS A 206 -3.10 -6.49 -16.50
N ARG A 207 -3.96 -5.70 -17.13
CA ARG A 207 -3.62 -4.54 -17.93
C ARG A 207 -4.15 -3.31 -17.21
N PRO A 208 -3.35 -2.65 -16.36
CA PRO A 208 -3.76 -1.44 -15.66
C PRO A 208 -3.83 -0.25 -16.61
N PHE A 209 -4.44 0.86 -16.18
CA PHE A 209 -4.23 2.15 -16.83
C PHE A 209 -2.76 2.56 -16.66
N ARG A 210 -2.03 2.68 -17.77
CA ARG A 210 -0.58 2.98 -17.75
C ARG A 210 -0.26 4.47 -17.76
N HIS A 211 -1.14 5.25 -18.31
CA HIS A 211 -1.01 6.70 -18.38
C HIS A 211 -2.38 7.36 -18.21
N LEU A 212 -2.38 8.66 -17.90
CA LEU A 212 -3.59 9.41 -17.57
C LEU A 212 -4.63 9.47 -18.70
N GLU A 213 -4.26 9.16 -19.93
CA GLU A 213 -5.15 9.11 -21.10
C GLU A 213 -5.47 7.69 -21.57
N ASP A 214 -5.00 6.64 -20.86
CA ASP A 214 -5.24 5.25 -21.24
C ASP A 214 -6.74 4.89 -21.12
N PRO A 215 -7.40 4.45 -22.20
CA PRO A 215 -8.85 4.31 -22.19
C PRO A 215 -9.35 3.01 -21.55
N ILE A 216 -8.51 2.00 -21.34
CA ILE A 216 -8.96 0.67 -20.93
C ILE A 216 -8.04 0.02 -19.90
N ALA A 217 -8.65 -0.61 -18.89
CA ALA A 217 -7.99 -1.50 -17.95
C ALA A 217 -8.81 -2.76 -17.76
N TYR A 218 -8.17 -3.89 -17.53
CA TYR A 218 -8.81 -5.15 -17.19
C TYR A 218 -7.84 -6.08 -16.47
N GLY A 219 -8.39 -7.08 -15.79
CA GLY A 219 -7.58 -8.06 -15.10
C GLY A 219 -8.39 -9.24 -14.58
N ILE A 220 -7.65 -10.24 -14.16
CA ILE A 220 -8.13 -11.42 -13.47
C ILE A 220 -7.18 -11.77 -12.34
N ASP A 221 -7.73 -12.01 -11.15
CA ASP A 221 -7.04 -12.48 -9.96
C ASP A 221 -7.59 -13.85 -9.61
N VAL A 222 -6.74 -14.80 -9.32
CA VAL A 222 -7.09 -16.13 -8.84
C VAL A 222 -6.29 -16.36 -7.56
N ASN A 223 -7.00 -16.65 -6.48
CA ASN A 223 -6.42 -17.03 -5.20
C ASN A 223 -6.99 -18.35 -4.71
N ALA A 224 -6.14 -19.19 -4.16
CA ALA A 224 -6.51 -20.40 -3.44
C ALA A 224 -5.65 -20.47 -2.19
N GLU A 225 -6.26 -20.62 -1.03
CA GLU A 225 -5.59 -20.62 0.25
C GLU A 225 -6.24 -21.62 1.21
N GLU A 226 -5.43 -22.21 2.04
CA GLU A 226 -5.80 -23.02 3.18
C GLU A 226 -5.04 -22.43 4.37
N GLU A 227 -5.77 -21.94 5.36
CA GLU A 227 -5.22 -21.28 6.55
C GLU A 227 -6.18 -21.39 7.72
N ASP A 228 -5.72 -21.02 8.90
CA ASP A 228 -6.58 -20.87 10.07
C ASP A 228 -6.97 -19.39 10.27
N ILE A 229 -8.25 -19.12 10.53
CA ILE A 229 -8.70 -17.81 10.96
C ILE A 229 -8.53 -17.74 12.48
N ASP A 230 -7.53 -16.97 12.90
CA ASP A 230 -7.20 -16.78 14.30
C ASP A 230 -8.03 -15.72 14.97
N TYR A 231 -8.50 -16.05 16.18
CA TYR A 231 -9.11 -15.13 17.12
C TYR A 231 -8.24 -14.96 18.36
N TRP A 232 -7.91 -13.73 18.67
CA TRP A 232 -6.90 -13.38 19.67
C TRP A 232 -7.51 -12.82 20.94
N ARG A 233 -6.89 -13.15 22.07
CA ARG A 233 -7.19 -12.60 23.37
C ARG A 233 -5.90 -12.35 24.14
N ARG A 234 -5.55 -11.08 24.34
CA ARG A 234 -4.34 -10.69 25.04
C ARG A 234 -3.05 -11.25 24.43
N GLY A 235 -2.93 -11.18 23.11
CA GLY A 235 -1.77 -11.69 22.39
C GLY A 235 -1.72 -13.20 22.19
N GLU A 236 -2.61 -13.96 22.84
CA GLU A 236 -2.70 -15.42 22.72
C GLU A 236 -3.84 -15.84 21.81
N THR A 237 -3.67 -16.95 21.09
CA THR A 237 -4.71 -17.53 20.24
C THR A 237 -5.83 -18.10 21.11
N ALA A 238 -7.02 -17.50 21.03
CA ALA A 238 -8.20 -17.88 21.79
C ALA A 238 -9.08 -18.88 21.06
N ALA A 239 -9.15 -18.79 19.74
CA ALA A 239 -9.81 -19.75 18.86
C ALA A 239 -9.19 -19.71 17.47
N GLU A 240 -9.23 -20.84 16.77
CA GLU A 240 -8.77 -21.05 15.42
C GLU A 240 -9.88 -21.73 14.63
N VAL A 241 -10.08 -21.30 13.38
CA VAL A 241 -11.07 -21.88 12.47
C VAL A 241 -10.42 -22.16 11.14
N PRO A 242 -10.18 -23.44 10.79
CA PRO A 242 -9.64 -23.80 9.48
C PRO A 242 -10.55 -23.33 8.35
N ILE A 243 -9.98 -22.76 7.31
CA ILE A 243 -10.68 -22.36 6.11
C ILE A 243 -9.90 -22.78 4.86
N GLU A 244 -10.58 -23.38 3.90
CA GLU A 244 -10.10 -23.50 2.54
C GLU A 244 -10.90 -22.53 1.66
N GLU A 245 -10.22 -21.50 1.13
CA GLU A 245 -10.86 -20.46 0.34
C GLU A 245 -10.31 -20.44 -1.09
N ARG A 246 -11.21 -20.29 -2.06
CA ARG A 246 -10.86 -20.10 -3.47
C ARG A 246 -11.61 -18.89 -3.99
N THR A 247 -10.88 -17.91 -4.54
CA THR A 247 -11.47 -16.72 -5.10
C THR A 247 -11.01 -16.51 -6.54
N VAL A 248 -11.94 -16.04 -7.38
CA VAL A 248 -11.64 -15.53 -8.72
C VAL A 248 -12.29 -14.17 -8.83
N ARG A 249 -11.51 -13.17 -9.19
CA ARG A 249 -11.99 -11.83 -9.50
C ARG A 249 -11.63 -11.51 -10.95
N ALA A 250 -12.58 -10.99 -11.71
CA ALA A 250 -12.34 -10.46 -13.06
C ALA A 250 -12.97 -9.08 -13.18
N TYR A 251 -12.27 -8.14 -13.82
CA TYR A 251 -12.80 -6.82 -14.06
C TYR A 251 -12.42 -6.27 -15.43
N ALA A 252 -13.25 -5.36 -15.93
CA ALA A 252 -12.92 -4.54 -17.09
C ALA A 252 -13.47 -3.12 -16.88
N ALA A 253 -12.68 -2.12 -17.28
CA ALA A 253 -13.01 -0.71 -17.12
C ALA A 253 -12.70 0.09 -18.38
N TRP A 254 -13.52 1.11 -18.63
CA TRP A 254 -13.32 2.11 -19.66
C TRP A 254 -13.25 3.48 -19.03
N ALA A 255 -12.19 4.21 -19.34
CA ALA A 255 -11.96 5.53 -18.81
C ALA A 255 -12.00 6.60 -19.89
N SER A 256 -12.47 7.79 -19.50
CA SER A 256 -12.53 8.98 -20.34
C SER A 256 -12.28 10.24 -19.50
N GLY A 257 -12.11 11.37 -20.19
CA GLY A 257 -11.87 12.67 -19.57
C GLY A 257 -10.45 13.20 -19.84
N PRO A 258 -10.21 14.48 -19.54
CA PRO A 258 -8.90 15.10 -19.67
C PRO A 258 -7.91 14.54 -18.63
N ARG A 259 -6.62 14.79 -18.81
CA ARG A 259 -5.53 14.30 -17.94
C ARG A 259 -5.74 14.64 -16.45
N VAL A 260 -6.30 15.82 -16.18
CA VAL A 260 -6.52 16.29 -14.81
C VAL A 260 -7.79 15.75 -14.16
N GLU A 261 -8.72 15.23 -14.97
CA GLU A 261 -10.02 14.73 -14.49
C GLU A 261 -10.41 13.48 -15.26
N ARG A 262 -10.38 12.35 -14.60
CA ARG A 262 -10.65 11.03 -15.20
C ARG A 262 -11.88 10.40 -14.58
N THR A 263 -12.71 9.86 -15.43
CA THR A 263 -13.86 9.05 -15.04
C THR A 263 -13.73 7.67 -15.67
N ALA A 264 -13.90 6.61 -14.88
CA ALA A 264 -13.97 5.26 -15.41
C ALA A 264 -15.24 4.55 -14.96
N PHE A 265 -15.78 3.72 -15.85
CA PHE A 265 -16.88 2.80 -15.60
C PHE A 265 -16.41 1.39 -15.91
N GLY A 266 -16.78 0.44 -15.08
CA GLY A 266 -16.40 -0.94 -15.28
C GLY A 266 -17.42 -1.92 -14.74
N LEU A 267 -17.11 -3.21 -15.01
CA LEU A 267 -17.80 -4.36 -14.42
C LEU A 267 -16.80 -5.15 -13.60
N ASP A 268 -17.24 -5.68 -12.48
CA ASP A 268 -16.48 -6.49 -11.53
C ASP A 268 -17.27 -7.75 -11.23
N LEU A 269 -16.66 -8.90 -11.47
CA LEU A 269 -17.16 -10.25 -11.14
C LEU A 269 -16.26 -10.83 -10.06
N ARG A 270 -16.86 -11.35 -9.00
CA ARG A 270 -16.16 -12.09 -7.94
C ARG A 270 -16.85 -13.42 -7.71
N LEU A 271 -16.06 -14.48 -7.72
CA LEU A 271 -16.47 -15.83 -7.36
C LEU A 271 -15.69 -16.20 -6.10
N ARG A 272 -16.36 -16.76 -5.11
CA ARG A 272 -15.75 -17.22 -3.87
C ARG A 272 -16.37 -18.54 -3.45
N SER A 273 -15.53 -19.50 -3.08
CA SER A 273 -15.90 -20.72 -2.35
C SER A 273 -15.10 -20.73 -1.05
N ALA A 274 -15.77 -21.05 0.05
CA ALA A 274 -15.13 -21.17 1.36
C ALA A 274 -15.70 -22.39 2.06
N ASP A 275 -14.82 -23.30 2.44
CA ASP A 275 -15.10 -24.50 3.21
C ASP A 275 -14.51 -24.32 4.60
N PHE A 276 -15.32 -24.49 5.65
CA PHE A 276 -14.93 -24.21 7.03
C PHE A 276 -14.79 -25.48 7.85
N GLY A 277 -13.65 -25.61 8.55
CA GLY A 277 -13.44 -26.63 9.58
C GLY A 277 -14.13 -26.27 10.91
N PRO A 278 -14.17 -27.19 11.88
CA PRO A 278 -14.68 -26.91 13.22
C PRO A 278 -13.74 -25.95 13.95
N ALA A 279 -14.31 -25.01 14.71
CA ALA A 279 -13.50 -24.16 15.58
C ALA A 279 -12.86 -24.98 16.72
N PHE A 280 -11.62 -24.68 17.06
CA PHE A 280 -10.89 -25.24 18.19
C PHE A 280 -10.19 -24.15 19.00
N GLY A 281 -9.72 -24.47 20.20
CA GLY A 281 -9.13 -23.52 21.15
C GLY A 281 -10.02 -23.26 22.37
N PRO A 282 -9.48 -22.52 23.36
CA PRO A 282 -10.15 -22.33 24.65
C PRO A 282 -11.50 -21.60 24.56
N ASP A 283 -11.63 -20.66 23.64
CA ASP A 283 -12.80 -19.81 23.43
C ASP A 283 -13.62 -20.22 22.17
N ALA A 284 -13.34 -21.37 21.55
CA ALA A 284 -13.98 -21.83 20.30
C ALA A 284 -15.52 -21.79 20.35
N GLY A 285 -16.11 -22.06 21.53
CA GLY A 285 -17.57 -22.01 21.75
C GLY A 285 -18.21 -20.62 21.67
N LEU A 286 -17.41 -19.55 21.63
CA LEU A 286 -17.91 -18.18 21.47
C LEU A 286 -18.13 -17.81 20.00
N PHE A 287 -17.56 -18.58 19.07
CA PHE A 287 -17.59 -18.30 17.63
C PHE A 287 -18.56 -19.22 16.92
N ARG A 288 -19.44 -18.64 16.11
CA ARG A 288 -20.31 -19.40 15.22
C ARG A 288 -19.59 -19.60 13.90
N VAL A 289 -19.19 -20.82 13.61
CA VAL A 289 -18.65 -21.19 12.30
C VAL A 289 -19.80 -21.28 11.30
N PRO A 290 -19.73 -20.59 10.16
CA PRO A 290 -20.69 -20.74 9.07
C PRO A 290 -20.61 -22.15 8.45
N GLY A 291 -21.63 -22.53 7.69
CA GLY A 291 -21.50 -23.67 6.76
C GLY A 291 -20.68 -23.29 5.53
N ASP A 292 -20.21 -24.30 4.80
CA ASP A 292 -19.48 -24.07 3.53
C ASP A 292 -20.30 -23.22 2.57
N THR A 293 -19.65 -22.30 1.88
CA THR A 293 -20.35 -21.31 1.07
C THR A 293 -19.79 -21.21 -0.35
N ALA A 294 -20.67 -21.01 -1.30
CA ALA A 294 -20.35 -20.59 -2.66
C ALA A 294 -21.02 -19.24 -2.95
N GLN A 295 -20.28 -18.31 -3.52
CA GLN A 295 -20.74 -16.94 -3.73
C GLN A 295 -20.37 -16.44 -5.12
N VAL A 296 -21.30 -15.70 -5.72
CA VAL A 296 -21.09 -14.98 -6.98
C VAL A 296 -21.50 -13.52 -6.76
N GLU A 297 -20.61 -12.60 -6.97
CA GLU A 297 -20.93 -11.18 -6.98
C GLU A 297 -20.68 -10.60 -8.37
N LEU A 298 -21.65 -9.87 -8.90
CA LEU A 298 -21.53 -9.16 -10.17
C LEU A 298 -22.11 -7.76 -10.04
N GLY A 299 -21.37 -6.77 -10.49
CA GLY A 299 -21.89 -5.41 -10.50
C GLY A 299 -21.01 -4.40 -11.20
N PRO A 300 -21.62 -3.27 -11.60
CA PRO A 300 -20.89 -2.12 -12.11
C PRO A 300 -20.10 -1.42 -11.01
N TYR A 301 -18.98 -0.82 -11.41
CA TYR A 301 -18.26 0.13 -10.60
C TYR A 301 -17.95 1.40 -11.37
N PHE A 302 -17.72 2.45 -10.60
CA PHE A 302 -17.44 3.79 -11.06
C PHE A 302 -16.23 4.32 -10.30
N THR A 303 -15.31 5.01 -11.01
CA THR A 303 -14.26 5.82 -10.40
C THR A 303 -14.24 7.20 -11.02
N TRP A 304 -13.94 8.20 -10.20
CA TRP A 304 -13.70 9.57 -10.62
C TRP A 304 -12.49 10.10 -9.87
N ASP A 305 -11.52 10.65 -10.62
CA ASP A 305 -10.27 11.20 -10.10
C ASP A 305 -10.07 12.58 -10.68
N TRP A 306 -9.82 13.55 -9.81
CA TRP A 306 -9.39 14.88 -10.14
C TRP A 306 -8.01 15.14 -9.55
N ARG A 307 -6.98 15.27 -10.41
CA ARG A 307 -5.56 15.38 -10.05
C ARG A 307 -4.94 16.58 -10.77
N PRO A 308 -5.23 17.81 -10.32
CA PRO A 308 -4.77 19.02 -10.99
C PRO A 308 -3.28 19.29 -10.84
N ARG A 309 -2.62 18.69 -9.83
CA ARG A 309 -1.23 18.98 -9.48
C ARG A 309 -0.49 17.74 -9.02
N PHE A 310 0.79 17.69 -9.37
CA PHE A 310 1.77 16.76 -8.81
C PHE A 310 2.90 17.57 -8.18
N ASP A 311 3.29 17.22 -6.97
CA ASP A 311 4.45 17.77 -6.29
C ASP A 311 5.50 16.66 -6.15
N THR A 312 6.77 17.01 -6.36
CA THR A 312 7.90 16.13 -6.06
C THR A 312 8.58 16.64 -4.80
N VAL A 313 8.65 15.80 -3.79
CA VAL A 313 9.21 16.13 -2.48
C VAL A 313 10.26 15.12 -2.07
N ARG A 314 10.99 15.41 -0.99
CA ARG A 314 11.92 14.48 -0.34
C ARG A 314 11.65 14.47 1.15
N ARG A 315 12.01 13.39 1.83
CA ARG A 315 11.88 13.22 3.29
C ARG A 315 10.44 13.13 3.81
N LEU A 316 9.50 12.73 2.96
CA LEU A 316 8.14 12.47 3.41
C LEU A 316 8.07 11.06 4.05
N ASP A 317 8.27 10.03 3.23
CA ASP A 317 8.31 8.63 3.65
C ASP A 317 9.71 8.03 3.55
N ALA A 318 10.50 8.43 2.54
CA ALA A 318 11.89 8.08 2.35
C ALA A 318 12.86 9.12 2.92
N LEU A 319 14.14 8.76 3.14
CA LEU A 319 15.18 9.71 3.57
C LEU A 319 15.90 10.37 2.40
N ASP A 320 16.16 9.64 1.32
CA ASP A 320 16.98 10.08 0.19
C ASP A 320 16.40 9.63 -1.16
N TYR A 321 15.10 9.82 -1.33
CA TYR A 321 14.41 9.48 -2.57
C TYR A 321 13.42 10.59 -2.95
N GLU A 322 13.19 10.80 -4.24
CA GLU A 322 12.19 11.73 -4.74
C GLU A 322 10.83 11.05 -4.78
N GLU A 323 9.87 11.64 -4.10
CA GLU A 323 8.52 11.13 -3.93
C GLU A 323 7.55 12.01 -4.70
N ASP A 324 6.80 11.41 -5.62
CA ASP A 324 5.81 12.11 -6.43
C ASP A 324 4.43 12.04 -5.77
N LEU A 325 3.89 13.18 -5.38
CA LEU A 325 2.61 13.31 -4.73
C LEU A 325 1.54 13.79 -5.71
N ALA A 326 0.54 12.94 -5.97
CA ALA A 326 -0.64 13.33 -6.73
C ALA A 326 -1.63 14.06 -5.80
N LEU A 327 -1.75 15.39 -5.94
CA LEU A 327 -2.69 16.19 -5.17
C LEU A 327 -4.02 16.27 -5.90
N GLY A 328 -5.12 16.02 -5.16
CA GLY A 328 -6.45 16.01 -5.73
C GLY A 328 -7.44 15.17 -4.93
N VAL A 329 -8.51 14.76 -5.58
CA VAL A 329 -9.59 13.96 -4.96
C VAL A 329 -9.95 12.82 -5.89
N GLY A 330 -10.17 11.64 -5.31
CA GLY A 330 -10.71 10.49 -6.02
C GLY A 330 -11.89 9.87 -5.28
N LEU A 331 -12.83 9.34 -6.05
CA LEU A 331 -14.02 8.63 -5.56
C LEU A 331 -14.16 7.31 -6.31
N ARG A 332 -14.64 6.30 -5.63
CA ARG A 332 -15.03 5.02 -6.21
C ARG A 332 -16.35 4.55 -5.60
N ALA A 333 -17.15 3.89 -6.39
CA ALA A 333 -18.36 3.24 -5.93
C ALA A 333 -18.60 1.96 -6.75
N ARG A 334 -19.06 0.92 -6.08
CA ARG A 334 -19.49 -0.35 -6.69
C ARG A 334 -20.85 -0.71 -6.11
N ILE A 335 -21.75 -1.15 -6.95
CA ILE A 335 -23.04 -1.71 -6.55
C ILE A 335 -23.12 -3.08 -7.21
N ALA A 336 -23.30 -4.13 -6.42
CA ALA A 336 -23.34 -5.49 -6.94
C ALA A 336 -24.52 -6.28 -6.35
N GLY A 337 -24.93 -7.30 -7.09
CA GLY A 337 -25.74 -8.39 -6.58
C GLY A 337 -24.83 -9.53 -6.14
N ARG A 338 -25.00 -10.01 -4.94
CA ARG A 338 -24.35 -11.20 -4.40
C ARG A 338 -25.36 -12.33 -4.30
N TRP A 339 -25.08 -13.44 -4.93
CA TRP A 339 -25.77 -14.71 -4.76
C TRP A 339 -24.91 -15.58 -3.85
N ARG A 340 -25.45 -16.01 -2.73
CA ARG A 340 -24.78 -16.86 -1.76
C ARG A 340 -25.58 -18.15 -1.59
N ASP A 341 -24.93 -19.27 -1.76
CA ASP A 341 -25.43 -20.59 -1.40
C ASP A 341 -24.67 -21.08 -0.17
N GLU A 342 -25.39 -21.48 0.87
CA GLU A 342 -24.85 -22.10 2.07
C GLU A 342 -25.41 -23.54 2.09
N HIS A 343 -24.67 -24.48 1.48
CA HIS A 343 -24.93 -25.93 1.41
C HIS A 343 -26.42 -26.33 1.41
N GLY A 344 -27.14 -25.97 0.33
CA GLY A 344 -28.51 -26.42 0.08
C GLY A 344 -29.62 -25.67 0.80
N ALA A 345 -29.31 -24.56 1.48
CA ALA A 345 -30.32 -23.68 2.09
C ALA A 345 -31.03 -22.76 1.09
N GLY A 346 -30.56 -22.76 -0.18
CA GLY A 346 -31.04 -21.88 -1.24
C GLY A 346 -30.22 -20.61 -1.37
N SER A 347 -30.13 -20.07 -2.58
CA SER A 347 -29.37 -18.85 -2.85
C SER A 347 -30.26 -17.61 -2.74
N ASP A 348 -29.90 -16.69 -1.87
CA ASP A 348 -30.54 -15.38 -1.76
C ASP A 348 -29.71 -14.31 -2.48
N LEU A 349 -30.42 -13.39 -3.16
CA LEU A 349 -29.78 -12.20 -3.74
C LEU A 349 -29.61 -11.12 -2.68
N GLN A 350 -28.38 -10.79 -2.37
CA GLN A 350 -27.98 -9.74 -1.42
C GLN A 350 -27.40 -8.55 -2.15
N PRO A 351 -27.97 -7.35 -2.02
CA PRO A 351 -27.31 -6.15 -2.50
C PRO A 351 -26.01 -5.88 -1.73
N VAL A 352 -24.97 -5.49 -2.48
CA VAL A 352 -23.66 -5.10 -1.95
C VAL A 352 -23.36 -3.70 -2.44
N VAL A 353 -22.86 -2.85 -1.56
CA VAL A 353 -22.39 -1.51 -1.91
C VAL A 353 -21.00 -1.32 -1.32
N ASP A 354 -20.04 -0.99 -2.18
CA ASP A 354 -18.69 -0.57 -1.79
C ASP A 354 -18.50 0.89 -2.20
N VAL A 355 -18.00 1.71 -1.30
CA VAL A 355 -17.66 3.11 -1.56
C VAL A 355 -16.27 3.42 -1.03
N GLY A 356 -15.56 4.30 -1.71
CA GLY A 356 -14.28 4.77 -1.25
C GLY A 356 -13.97 6.15 -1.80
N GLY A 357 -13.10 6.86 -1.12
CA GLY A 357 -12.62 8.16 -1.55
C GLY A 357 -11.30 8.48 -0.91
N HIS A 358 -10.51 9.26 -1.63
CA HIS A 358 -9.28 9.83 -1.11
C HIS A 358 -9.19 11.31 -1.49
N ALA A 359 -8.51 12.06 -0.64
CA ALA A 359 -8.15 13.44 -0.93
C ALA A 359 -6.71 13.67 -0.49
N ALA A 360 -5.93 14.35 -1.32
CA ALA A 360 -4.58 14.78 -1.00
C ALA A 360 -4.43 16.26 -1.32
N ALA A 361 -3.92 17.05 -0.38
CA ALA A 361 -3.81 18.49 -0.51
C ALA A 361 -2.54 19.02 0.17
N SER A 362 -2.09 20.20 -0.29
CA SER A 362 -1.05 20.99 0.36
C SER A 362 -1.69 22.33 0.82
N PRO A 363 -2.36 22.34 2.01
CA PRO A 363 -3.15 23.50 2.45
C PRO A 363 -2.29 24.69 2.89
N LEU A 364 -1.05 24.45 3.26
CA LEU A 364 -0.06 25.45 3.69
C LEU A 364 1.29 25.12 3.04
N PRO A 365 2.22 26.06 2.93
CA PRO A 365 3.57 25.77 2.46
C PRO A 365 4.18 24.58 3.21
N GLU A 366 4.81 23.68 2.48
CA GLU A 366 5.50 22.49 3.02
C GLU A 366 4.64 21.59 3.92
N THR A 367 3.30 21.70 3.79
CA THR A 367 2.34 20.88 4.54
C THR A 367 1.54 20.02 3.56
N TYR A 368 1.49 18.74 3.81
CA TYR A 368 0.77 17.75 3.01
C TYR A 368 -0.20 16.97 3.88
N VAL A 369 -1.43 16.83 3.42
CA VAL A 369 -2.49 16.13 4.14
C VAL A 369 -3.18 15.15 3.21
N THR A 370 -3.40 13.93 3.68
CA THR A 370 -4.24 12.95 2.99
C THR A 370 -5.40 12.49 3.87
N LEU A 371 -6.53 12.26 3.23
CA LEU A 371 -7.72 11.65 3.83
C LEU A 371 -8.14 10.48 2.94
N GLU A 372 -8.27 9.30 3.53
CA GLU A 372 -8.81 8.12 2.88
C GLU A 372 -10.02 7.62 3.66
N ILE A 373 -11.08 7.27 2.94
CA ILE A 373 -12.30 6.69 3.51
C ILE A 373 -12.73 5.54 2.62
N ALA A 374 -13.03 4.41 3.20
CA ALA A 374 -13.59 3.26 2.50
C ALA A 374 -14.70 2.62 3.35
N GLY A 375 -15.71 2.07 2.70
CA GLY A 375 -16.77 1.35 3.37
C GLY A 375 -17.44 0.35 2.42
N ALA A 376 -17.84 -0.78 2.99
CA ALA A 376 -18.62 -1.80 2.31
C ALA A 376 -19.79 -2.20 3.22
N ALA A 377 -20.93 -2.52 2.61
CA ALA A 377 -22.09 -3.02 3.35
C ALA A 377 -22.88 -4.00 2.49
N ARG A 378 -23.50 -4.96 3.16
CA ARG A 378 -24.35 -6.00 2.57
C ARG A 378 -25.68 -6.05 3.31
N TRP A 379 -26.74 -6.27 2.58
CA TRP A 379 -28.09 -6.36 3.12
C TRP A 379 -28.74 -7.68 2.68
N ASP A 380 -29.57 -8.20 3.54
CA ASP A 380 -30.59 -9.17 3.28
C ASP A 380 -31.95 -8.47 3.38
N HIS A 381 -33.04 -9.10 2.95
CA HIS A 381 -34.38 -8.52 2.79
C HIS A 381 -34.85 -7.59 3.92
N GLU A 382 -34.36 -7.73 5.15
CA GLU A 382 -34.83 -6.98 6.31
C GLU A 382 -33.74 -6.26 7.11
N ARG A 383 -32.45 -6.61 6.96
CA ARG A 383 -31.37 -6.05 7.80
C ARG A 383 -29.99 -6.07 7.13
N THR A 384 -29.10 -5.29 7.68
CA THR A 384 -27.67 -5.33 7.32
C THR A 384 -27.06 -6.64 7.81
N GLN A 385 -26.47 -7.40 6.92
CA GLN A 385 -25.80 -8.66 7.23
C GLN A 385 -24.34 -8.47 7.64
N GLY A 386 -23.68 -7.47 7.04
CA GLY A 386 -22.34 -7.13 7.39
C GLY A 386 -21.98 -5.73 6.86
N TRP A 387 -21.08 -5.06 7.56
CA TRP A 387 -20.50 -3.83 7.11
C TRP A 387 -19.07 -3.68 7.65
N ARG A 388 -18.25 -2.99 6.91
CA ARG A 388 -16.93 -2.54 7.37
C ARG A 388 -16.66 -1.13 6.89
N THR A 389 -15.89 -0.38 7.66
CA THR A 389 -15.44 0.97 7.29
C THR A 389 -14.03 1.20 7.78
N ARG A 390 -13.28 1.97 7.00
CA ARG A 390 -11.95 2.46 7.34
C ARG A 390 -11.89 3.94 7.03
N ALA A 391 -11.24 4.70 7.90
CA ALA A 391 -10.87 6.08 7.66
C ALA A 391 -9.40 6.28 8.08
N ALA A 392 -8.61 6.99 7.28
CA ALA A 392 -7.23 7.34 7.58
C ALA A 392 -6.99 8.81 7.23
N LEU A 393 -6.40 9.54 8.16
CA LEU A 393 -5.98 10.92 7.99
C LEU A 393 -4.48 11.00 8.30
N HIS A 394 -3.68 11.46 7.33
CA HIS A 394 -2.26 11.68 7.54
C HIS A 394 -1.93 13.14 7.28
N ALA A 395 -1.03 13.69 8.08
CA ALA A 395 -0.54 15.05 7.91
C ALA A 395 0.97 15.10 8.11
N PHE A 396 1.66 15.81 7.22
CA PHE A 396 3.10 15.97 7.19
C PHE A 396 3.47 17.43 7.04
N TRP A 397 4.45 17.87 7.80
CA TRP A 397 5.01 19.21 7.70
C TRP A 397 6.52 19.16 7.59
N LEU A 398 7.05 19.73 6.50
CA LEU A 398 8.47 19.72 6.14
C LEU A 398 9.15 21.09 6.39
N GLY A 399 8.46 22.04 7.06
CA GLY A 399 8.93 23.42 7.22
C GLY A 399 10.12 23.61 8.16
N LEU A 400 10.60 22.54 8.81
CA LEU A 400 11.84 22.58 9.59
C LEU A 400 13.01 22.03 8.79
N PRO A 401 14.20 22.65 8.85
CA PRO A 401 15.39 22.12 8.19
C PRO A 401 15.68 20.69 8.65
N ALA A 402 15.83 19.75 7.71
CA ALA A 402 16.16 18.35 7.96
C ALA A 402 15.16 17.59 8.87
N GLN A 403 13.95 18.11 9.08
CA GLN A 403 12.91 17.47 9.90
C GLN A 403 11.60 17.33 9.13
N THR A 404 10.84 16.31 9.48
CA THR A 404 9.46 16.10 9.02
C THR A 404 8.61 15.72 10.21
N LEU A 405 7.66 16.60 10.55
CA LEU A 405 6.63 16.24 11.54
C LEU A 405 5.52 15.47 10.82
N ALA A 406 5.28 14.25 11.24
CA ALA A 406 4.31 13.37 10.64
C ALA A 406 3.27 12.92 11.68
N SER A 407 2.00 12.94 11.32
CA SER A 407 0.92 12.40 12.15
C SER A 407 -0.05 11.56 11.34
N SER A 408 -0.60 10.55 11.98
CA SER A 408 -1.58 9.63 11.41
C SER A 408 -2.70 9.39 12.40
N PHE A 409 -3.93 9.41 11.93
CA PHE A 409 -5.10 8.92 12.65
C PHE A 409 -5.83 7.92 11.77
N THR A 410 -6.03 6.71 12.27
CA THR A 410 -6.79 5.67 11.56
C THR A 410 -7.96 5.19 12.43
N PHE A 411 -9.04 4.85 11.77
CA PHE A 411 -10.22 4.24 12.37
C PHE A 411 -10.71 3.10 11.49
N ASP A 412 -10.79 1.91 12.07
CA ASP A 412 -11.30 0.70 11.44
C ASP A 412 -12.48 0.17 12.26
N ALA A 413 -13.56 -0.24 11.59
CA ALA A 413 -14.71 -0.85 12.24
C ALA A 413 -15.39 -1.84 11.31
N GLN A 414 -15.86 -2.97 11.89
CA GLN A 414 -16.54 -4.02 11.15
C GLN A 414 -17.61 -4.71 12.00
N VAL A 415 -18.62 -5.21 11.33
CA VAL A 415 -19.64 -6.12 11.88
C VAL A 415 -19.97 -7.15 10.79
N GLU A 416 -19.99 -8.41 11.16
CA GLU A 416 -20.32 -9.52 10.28
C GLU A 416 -21.23 -10.52 10.99
N HIS A 417 -22.25 -11.01 10.30
CA HIS A 417 -23.24 -11.91 10.84
C HIS A 417 -23.33 -13.25 10.09
N GLN A 418 -22.77 -13.33 8.90
CA GLN A 418 -22.89 -14.52 8.03
C GLN A 418 -21.56 -15.20 7.72
N ASP A 419 -20.46 -14.44 7.67
CA ASP A 419 -19.13 -14.95 7.38
C ASP A 419 -18.25 -14.80 8.63
N LEU A 420 -17.21 -15.60 8.72
CA LEU A 420 -16.10 -15.32 9.62
C LEU A 420 -15.22 -14.24 9.01
N VAL A 421 -14.80 -13.30 9.82
CA VAL A 421 -13.82 -12.28 9.45
C VAL A 421 -12.75 -12.22 10.53
N PRO A 422 -11.48 -12.05 10.17
CA PRO A 422 -10.42 -11.82 11.13
C PRO A 422 -10.75 -10.65 12.05
N GLN A 423 -10.39 -10.76 13.32
CA GLN A 423 -10.53 -9.65 14.26
C GLN A 423 -9.63 -8.47 13.82
N LEU A 424 -10.07 -7.27 14.18
CA LEU A 424 -9.17 -6.12 14.20
C LEU A 424 -8.27 -6.24 15.43
N THR A 425 -6.96 -6.07 15.26
CA THR A 425 -5.97 -6.19 16.34
C THR A 425 -5.22 -4.90 16.57
N LEU A 426 -4.81 -4.67 17.81
CA LEU A 426 -4.03 -3.52 18.24
C LEU A 426 -2.82 -3.99 19.06
N GLY A 427 -1.63 -3.64 18.60
CA GLY A 427 -0.34 -3.96 19.17
C GLY A 427 0.79 -3.44 18.30
N GLU A 428 2.00 -3.95 18.48
CA GLU A 428 3.17 -3.48 17.73
C GLU A 428 3.06 -3.78 16.23
N ASP A 429 2.53 -4.91 15.85
CA ASP A 429 2.30 -5.33 14.47
C ASP A 429 1.28 -4.46 13.73
N SER A 430 0.41 -3.79 14.45
CA SER A 430 -0.60 -2.89 13.90
C SER A 430 -0.33 -1.41 14.14
N GLY A 431 0.88 -1.03 14.60
CA GLY A 431 1.35 0.36 14.70
C GLY A 431 1.20 1.00 16.08
N LEU A 432 0.95 0.22 17.13
CA LEU A 432 1.06 0.66 18.52
C LEU A 432 2.34 0.10 19.15
N ARG A 433 3.46 0.79 18.93
CA ARG A 433 4.78 0.35 19.40
C ARG A 433 4.84 0.27 20.93
N GLY A 434 5.61 -0.67 21.45
CA GLY A 434 5.78 -0.88 22.89
C GLY A 434 4.87 -1.91 23.52
N TYR A 435 3.80 -2.32 22.83
CA TYR A 435 2.89 -3.38 23.30
C TYR A 435 3.11 -4.65 22.50
N PRO A 436 2.87 -5.84 23.08
CA PRO A 436 2.90 -7.08 22.33
C PRO A 436 2.06 -7.03 21.05
N ALA A 437 2.43 -7.84 20.07
CA ALA A 437 1.59 -8.00 18.89
C ALA A 437 0.21 -8.52 19.30
N ARG A 438 -0.85 -7.97 18.69
CA ARG A 438 -2.24 -8.41 18.93
C ARG A 438 -2.69 -8.34 20.39
N GLU A 439 -2.08 -7.46 21.22
CA GLU A 439 -2.40 -7.32 22.65
C GLU A 439 -3.88 -7.08 22.91
N LEU A 440 -4.51 -6.25 22.07
CA LEU A 440 -5.95 -6.05 22.07
C LEU A 440 -6.56 -6.43 20.72
N SER A 441 -7.76 -6.98 20.78
CA SER A 441 -8.56 -7.31 19.60
C SER A 441 -9.99 -6.81 19.75
N GLY A 442 -10.70 -6.59 18.64
CA GLY A 442 -12.08 -6.14 18.70
C GLY A 442 -12.72 -5.87 17.35
N SER A 443 -13.91 -5.30 17.38
CA SER A 443 -14.70 -4.94 16.21
C SER A 443 -14.50 -3.50 15.73
N ARG A 444 -13.88 -2.64 16.58
CA ARG A 444 -13.56 -1.24 16.25
C ARG A 444 -12.24 -0.84 16.88
N ILE A 445 -11.39 -0.22 16.06
CA ILE A 445 -10.06 0.24 16.49
C ILE A 445 -9.86 1.68 16.01
N ALA A 446 -9.31 2.54 16.89
CA ALA A 446 -8.77 3.82 16.50
C ALA A 446 -7.30 3.89 16.91
N ARG A 447 -6.44 4.49 16.06
CA ARG A 447 -5.01 4.68 16.32
C ARG A 447 -4.61 6.10 16.00
N PHE A 448 -3.71 6.62 16.79
CA PHE A 448 -3.02 7.87 16.55
C PHE A 448 -1.53 7.65 16.68
N ASN A 449 -0.77 8.08 15.66
CA ASN A 449 0.69 8.07 15.66
C ASN A 449 1.20 9.47 15.36
N PHE A 450 2.24 9.88 16.07
CA PHE A 450 2.98 11.10 15.82
C PHE A 450 4.47 10.80 15.77
N GLU A 451 5.17 11.34 14.77
CA GLU A 451 6.62 11.18 14.60
C GLU A 451 7.27 12.53 14.28
N ASP A 452 8.38 12.82 14.94
CA ASP A 452 9.37 13.82 14.51
C ASP A 452 10.53 13.06 13.86
N ARG A 453 10.57 13.08 12.53
CA ARG A 453 11.57 12.39 11.69
C ARG A 453 12.68 13.37 11.36
N VAL A 454 13.92 13.07 11.77
CA VAL A 454 15.10 13.93 11.62
C VAL A 454 16.09 13.27 10.67
N ASP A 455 16.44 13.94 9.58
CA ASP A 455 17.60 13.59 8.75
C ASP A 455 18.87 14.14 9.44
N THR A 456 19.72 13.25 9.94
CA THR A 456 20.93 13.65 10.68
C THR A 456 22.03 14.19 9.76
N GLY A 457 21.89 14.05 8.44
CA GLY A 457 22.93 14.36 7.46
C GLY A 457 24.10 13.39 7.45
N LEU A 458 24.09 12.35 8.30
CA LEU A 458 25.12 11.31 8.29
C LEU A 458 24.86 10.33 7.16
N GLU A 459 25.91 10.02 6.40
CA GLU A 459 25.88 9.05 5.32
C GLU A 459 27.09 8.12 5.41
N ILE A 460 26.85 6.81 5.39
CA ILE A 460 27.88 5.78 5.41
C ILE A 460 27.58 4.80 4.26
N LEU A 461 28.52 4.63 3.33
CA LEU A 461 28.36 3.73 2.17
C LEU A 461 27.04 3.96 1.41
N SER A 462 26.69 5.20 1.16
CA SER A 462 25.42 5.62 0.52
C SER A 462 24.15 5.24 1.29
N VAL A 463 24.27 4.92 2.57
CA VAL A 463 23.15 4.76 3.50
C VAL A 463 23.05 6.00 4.37
N ARG A 464 21.96 6.73 4.24
CA ARG A 464 21.62 7.90 5.04
C ARG A 464 21.02 7.47 6.37
N ILE A 465 21.42 8.14 7.46
CA ILE A 465 20.97 7.82 8.81
C ILE A 465 20.05 8.93 9.28
N GLY A 466 18.84 8.58 9.67
CA GLY A 466 17.86 9.42 10.32
C GLY A 466 17.62 9.00 11.76
N ALA A 467 16.99 9.88 12.52
CA ALA A 467 16.47 9.60 13.85
C ALA A 467 14.98 9.92 13.90
N VAL A 468 14.26 9.31 14.84
CA VAL A 468 12.84 9.60 15.09
C VAL A 468 12.58 9.66 16.59
N GLY A 469 11.72 10.61 16.99
CA GLY A 469 11.01 10.58 18.26
C GLY A 469 9.53 10.37 17.99
N PHE A 470 8.83 9.58 18.80
CA PHE A 470 7.43 9.27 18.50
C PHE A 470 6.55 9.15 19.75
N PHE A 471 5.26 9.31 19.49
CA PHE A 471 4.16 9.03 20.42
C PHE A 471 3.07 8.25 19.68
N ASP A 472 2.63 7.14 20.24
CA ASP A 472 1.55 6.31 19.70
C ASP A 472 0.42 6.18 20.74
N ALA A 473 -0.83 6.16 20.27
CA ALA A 473 -2.00 5.88 21.09
C ALA A 473 -3.03 5.04 20.32
N GLY A 474 -3.73 4.16 21.02
CA GLY A 474 -4.73 3.28 20.42
C GLY A 474 -5.90 2.97 21.33
N TRP A 475 -7.07 2.76 20.71
CA TRP A 475 -8.34 2.44 21.37
C TRP A 475 -8.98 1.23 20.68
N VAL A 476 -9.54 0.32 21.48
CA VAL A 476 -10.25 -0.86 20.99
C VAL A 476 -11.63 -0.95 21.64
N HIS A 477 -12.64 -1.28 20.85
CA HIS A 477 -13.96 -1.71 21.32
C HIS A 477 -14.17 -3.16 20.91
N ASP A 478 -14.47 -4.00 21.89
CA ASP A 478 -14.66 -5.43 21.71
C ASP A 478 -16.06 -5.84 22.15
N ASP A 479 -16.82 -6.41 21.21
CA ASP A 479 -18.18 -6.89 21.45
C ASP A 479 -18.17 -8.35 21.99
N ILE A 480 -17.09 -9.12 21.80
CA ILE A 480 -16.98 -10.53 22.20
C ILE A 480 -16.62 -10.64 23.69
N TYR A 481 -15.60 -9.90 24.12
CA TYR A 481 -15.11 -9.93 25.50
C TYR A 481 -15.59 -8.75 26.35
N GLY A 482 -16.48 -7.90 25.78
CA GLY A 482 -17.16 -6.83 26.50
C GLY A 482 -16.28 -5.63 26.85
N ARG A 483 -15.19 -5.38 26.11
CA ARG A 483 -14.30 -4.25 26.35
C ARG A 483 -14.85 -2.95 25.74
N SER A 484 -14.88 -1.90 26.52
CA SER A 484 -15.27 -0.55 26.09
C SER A 484 -14.05 0.34 25.82
N ILE A 485 -14.16 1.30 24.90
CA ILE A 485 -13.12 2.27 24.50
C ILE A 485 -12.79 3.29 25.63
N SER A 486 -12.84 2.95 26.89
CA SER A 486 -12.70 3.93 27.96
C SER A 486 -11.27 4.42 28.19
N ASP A 487 -10.26 3.58 27.94
CA ASP A 487 -8.86 3.88 28.27
C ASP A 487 -7.93 3.59 27.09
N PRO A 488 -7.28 4.63 26.50
CA PRO A 488 -6.31 4.41 25.43
C PRO A 488 -5.04 3.74 25.95
N LEU A 489 -4.49 2.84 25.18
CA LEU A 489 -3.09 2.47 25.33
C LEU A 489 -2.23 3.56 24.71
N ALA A 490 -1.13 3.91 25.35
CA ALA A 490 -0.20 4.92 24.85
C ALA A 490 1.24 4.51 25.07
N SER A 491 2.11 4.90 24.16
CA SER A 491 3.56 4.73 24.28
C SER A 491 4.33 5.93 23.74
N VAL A 492 5.57 6.05 24.17
CA VAL A 492 6.56 6.99 23.64
C VAL A 492 7.82 6.25 23.27
N GLY A 493 8.60 6.80 22.36
CA GLY A 493 9.84 6.16 22.00
C GLY A 493 10.73 6.98 21.08
N CYS A 494 11.83 6.37 20.73
CA CYS A 494 12.78 6.91 19.75
C CYS A 494 13.35 5.79 18.89
N GLY A 495 13.93 6.15 17.76
CA GLY A 495 14.47 5.14 16.84
C GLY A 495 15.44 5.71 15.83
N LEU A 496 16.01 4.79 15.05
CA LEU A 496 16.88 5.11 13.93
C LEU A 496 16.19 4.73 12.62
N ARG A 497 16.54 5.46 11.57
CA ARG A 497 16.06 5.24 10.20
C ARG A 497 17.26 5.14 9.27
N PHE A 498 17.24 4.18 8.36
CA PHE A 498 18.29 3.98 7.37
C PHE A 498 17.64 3.96 6.00
N GLY A 499 18.05 4.87 5.13
CA GLY A 499 17.51 5.01 3.77
C GLY A 499 18.63 5.18 2.76
N SER A 500 18.40 4.75 1.52
CA SER A 500 19.35 4.92 0.42
C SER A 500 18.63 4.82 -0.92
N SER A 501 18.78 5.85 -1.76
CA SER A 501 18.28 5.82 -3.13
C SER A 501 18.98 4.75 -3.99
N HIS A 502 20.17 4.32 -3.60
CA HIS A 502 20.93 3.28 -4.31
C HIS A 502 20.50 1.85 -3.94
N PHE A 503 20.08 1.61 -2.68
CA PHE A 503 19.82 0.27 -2.18
C PHE A 503 18.36 0.03 -1.83
N PHE A 504 17.67 1.01 -1.25
CA PHE A 504 16.34 0.82 -0.67
C PHE A 504 15.22 1.54 -1.45
N GLY A 505 15.59 2.44 -2.39
CA GLY A 505 14.62 3.25 -3.12
C GLY A 505 13.82 4.14 -2.16
N ASP A 506 12.52 3.97 -2.16
CA ASP A 506 11.58 4.66 -1.27
C ASP A 506 11.45 4.01 0.12
N ARG A 507 12.09 2.86 0.35
CA ARG A 507 11.99 2.13 1.62
C ARG A 507 12.99 2.63 2.64
N VAL A 508 12.62 2.49 3.90
CA VAL A 508 13.43 2.83 5.08
C VAL A 508 13.51 1.62 5.98
N LEU A 509 14.70 1.25 6.43
CA LEU A 509 14.89 0.31 7.53
C LEU A 509 14.79 1.08 8.84
N ARG A 510 14.00 0.60 9.80
CA ARG A 510 13.81 1.24 11.11
C ARG A 510 14.21 0.34 12.26
N ILE A 511 14.72 0.97 13.31
CA ILE A 511 14.97 0.37 14.61
C ILE A 511 14.32 1.29 15.63
N ASP A 512 13.33 0.80 16.38
CA ASP A 512 12.58 1.58 17.34
C ASP A 512 12.74 1.02 18.76
N VAL A 513 12.81 1.90 19.74
CA VAL A 513 12.74 1.58 21.16
C VAL A 513 11.52 2.30 21.73
N ALA A 514 10.60 1.56 22.31
CA ALA A 514 9.33 2.07 22.80
C ALA A 514 9.10 1.75 24.27
N TRP A 515 8.50 2.68 24.99
CA TRP A 515 8.10 2.55 26.39
C TRP A 515 6.58 2.70 26.49
N PRO A 516 5.86 1.63 26.89
CA PRO A 516 4.44 1.72 27.24
C PRO A 516 4.21 2.69 28.39
N LEU A 517 3.14 3.48 28.30
CA LEU A 517 2.75 4.44 29.31
C LEU A 517 1.52 4.01 30.12
N THR A 518 0.77 3.03 29.61
CA THR A 518 -0.47 2.55 30.20
C THR A 518 -0.42 1.03 30.34
N ALA A 519 -0.92 0.55 31.50
CA ALA A 519 -1.07 -0.88 31.77
C ALA A 519 -2.33 -1.43 31.08
N VAL A 520 -2.35 -2.72 30.76
CA VAL A 520 -3.53 -3.44 30.29
C VAL A 520 -4.01 -4.35 31.40
N ASP A 521 -5.24 -4.14 31.89
CA ASP A 521 -5.86 -4.92 32.99
C ASP A 521 -4.97 -5.03 34.26
N GLY A 522 -4.13 -3.99 34.48
CA GLY A 522 -3.22 -3.92 35.63
C GLY A 522 -1.84 -4.55 35.40
N GLU A 523 -1.59 -5.09 34.21
CA GLU A 523 -0.29 -5.58 33.79
C GLU A 523 0.52 -4.45 33.13
N GLU A 524 1.71 -4.19 33.67
CA GLU A 524 2.66 -3.22 33.12
C GLU A 524 3.60 -3.94 32.12
N PHE A 525 3.96 -3.25 31.04
CA PHE A 525 4.87 -3.78 30.03
C PHE A 525 6.22 -3.07 30.11
N ASP A 526 7.27 -3.84 29.89
CA ASP A 526 8.64 -3.32 29.81
C ASP A 526 8.90 -2.66 28.44
N MET A 527 10.04 -1.98 28.35
CA MET A 527 10.55 -1.41 27.10
C MET A 527 10.67 -2.49 26.00
N SER A 528 10.18 -2.19 24.81
CA SER A 528 10.36 -3.04 23.64
C SER A 528 11.37 -2.46 22.64
N VAL A 529 12.00 -3.34 21.87
CA VAL A 529 12.88 -2.98 20.74
C VAL A 529 12.36 -3.69 19.51
N SER A 530 12.10 -2.93 18.45
CA SER A 530 11.60 -3.48 17.19
C SER A 530 12.45 -3.11 15.98
N PHE A 531 12.41 -3.99 14.98
CA PHE A 531 13.07 -3.82 13.69
C PHE A 531 12.02 -4.02 12.59
N ALA A 532 11.99 -3.15 11.61
CA ALA A 532 11.07 -3.30 10.48
C ALA A 532 11.56 -2.57 9.24
N VAL A 533 11.02 -2.98 8.09
CA VAL A 533 11.16 -2.28 6.81
C VAL A 533 9.91 -1.43 6.57
N GLY A 534 10.10 -0.19 6.14
CA GLY A 534 9.04 0.80 5.94
C GLY A 534 8.79 1.67 7.16
N GLN A 535 8.09 2.79 6.95
CA GLN A 535 7.60 3.66 8.01
C GLN A 535 6.38 3.02 8.71
N VAL A 536 6.07 3.45 9.93
CA VAL A 536 4.85 3.00 10.64
C VAL A 536 3.59 3.40 9.87
N PHE A 537 3.62 4.57 9.24
CA PHE A 537 2.58 5.04 8.32
C PHE A 537 3.22 5.86 7.20
N ARG A 538 2.57 5.89 6.05
CA ARG A 538 3.01 6.56 4.84
C ARG A 538 2.01 7.61 4.40
N PHE A 539 2.43 8.53 3.53
CA PHE A 539 1.58 9.58 2.97
C PHE A 539 0.36 9.01 2.24
N PHE A 540 0.58 8.10 1.32
CA PHE A 540 -0.48 7.25 0.81
C PHE A 540 -0.39 5.92 1.57
N GLY A 541 -1.46 5.54 2.27
CA GLY A 541 -1.59 4.22 2.85
C GLY A 541 -1.39 3.15 1.75
N ASN A 542 -1.01 1.94 2.11
CA ASN A 542 -0.85 0.87 1.14
C ASN A 542 -2.15 0.72 0.35
N ALA A 543 -2.18 1.26 -0.86
CA ALA A 543 -3.35 1.17 -1.75
C ALA A 543 -3.75 -0.30 -2.00
N ASP A 544 -2.82 -1.23 -1.84
CA ASP A 544 -3.03 -2.67 -1.94
C ASP A 544 -3.77 -3.23 -0.70
N GLU A 545 -3.54 -2.73 0.51
CA GLU A 545 -4.34 -3.11 1.68
C GLU A 545 -5.81 -2.71 1.55
N LEU A 546 -6.11 -1.60 0.87
CA LEU A 546 -7.48 -1.20 0.58
C LEU A 546 -8.12 -2.02 -0.55
N ARG A 547 -7.31 -2.56 -1.49
CA ARG A 547 -7.78 -3.39 -2.61
C ARG A 547 -8.07 -4.82 -2.21
N THR A 548 -7.32 -5.38 -1.30
CA THR A 548 -7.44 -6.79 -0.89
C THR A 548 -8.48 -7.03 0.21
N ARG A 549 -8.86 -6.00 0.98
CA ARG A 549 -9.81 -6.14 2.09
C ARG A 549 -11.23 -5.67 1.79
N PHE A 550 -11.52 -5.17 0.56
CA PHE A 550 -12.87 -4.70 0.18
C PHE A 550 -13.34 -5.31 -1.13
#